data_bf61714211aea7218f2e8e7a8b198417
#
_entry.id   bf61714211aea7218f2e8e7a8b198417
#
_cell.length_a   1.000
_cell.length_b   1.000
_cell.length_c   1.000
_cell.angle_alpha   90.00
_cell.angle_beta   90.00
_cell.angle_gamma   90.00
#
_symmetry.space_group_name_H-M   'P 1'
#
loop_
_entity.id
_entity.type
_entity.pdbx_description
1 polymer ?
#
loop_
_entity_poly.entity_id
_entity_poly.type
_entity_poly.pdbx_seq_one_letter_code
_entity_poly.pdbx_strand_id
1 'polypeptide(L)'
;MEERAALLTRVSADHGTEIKDPATGEVVGRVAFGTPGDVAAAVDTAAKAQPGWAALDDQERCAALMRAADAIDAHAEELAYVVSREQGKTMNGLGARYEAAGCAAWVRATASTPLPVEVLVDDGQSHAELHYRPIGVVGAITPWNWPMIIACWQIAPALRMGNTVVQKPSEYTTLTGLAIAAVLNEALPPGVLTAVTGAGDVGDALVRDPRVGKVMFTGSVKTGMKVIEASAGNMPRLTLELGGNDAAIVLPDVDPQAIAEGLFWGAFINNGQTCAAMKRLYVPDAIYDEVVDALAALAAKIPMGVGLDEGNVLGPLQNQMQWNVVNRLVEDAKVRGARVVMGGDPDAAAPGYFYPKTLIADIDNAAPLVQEEQFGPALPIIRYTDLEQAVEWANGVDVGLGASVWSADRDTALAIAARLQAGTVWINSHGGIDPRVPFGGAKRSGYGLEFGVEGLKAVSVPQVISG
;
A
#
# COMPACT_ATOMS: atom_id res chain seq x y z
N MET A 1 23.16 7.54 -16.26
CA MET A 1 21.79 7.27 -16.78
C MET A 1 21.65 5.87 -17.34
N GLU A 2 22.56 5.42 -18.22
CA GLU A 2 22.48 4.07 -18.81
C GLU A 2 22.48 2.94 -17.78
N GLU A 3 23.33 3.01 -16.77
CA GLU A 3 23.43 2.00 -15.70
C GLU A 3 22.11 1.89 -14.89
N ARG A 4 21.47 2.99 -14.53
CA ARG A 4 20.16 2.99 -13.83
C ARG A 4 19.01 2.46 -14.68
N ALA A 5 19.12 2.50 -16.01
CA ALA A 5 18.10 2.04 -16.94
C ALA A 5 18.23 0.55 -17.31
N ALA A 6 19.25 -0.15 -16.86
CA ALA A 6 19.52 -1.53 -17.27
C ALA A 6 18.37 -2.48 -16.90
N LEU A 7 17.86 -2.38 -15.67
CA LEU A 7 16.74 -3.20 -15.22
C LEU A 7 15.44 -2.86 -15.99
N LEU A 8 15.18 -1.58 -16.25
CA LEU A 8 14.03 -1.14 -17.04
C LEU A 8 14.09 -1.73 -18.47
N THR A 9 15.27 -1.73 -19.08
CA THR A 9 15.48 -2.32 -20.40
C THR A 9 15.26 -3.84 -20.37
N ARG A 10 15.72 -4.51 -19.32
CA ARG A 10 15.56 -5.97 -19.12
C ARG A 10 14.08 -6.39 -19.03
N VAL A 11 13.21 -5.58 -18.42
CA VAL A 11 11.80 -5.92 -18.20
C VAL A 11 10.84 -5.33 -19.23
N SER A 12 11.32 -4.44 -20.08
CA SER A 12 10.52 -3.85 -21.17
C SER A 12 10.45 -4.80 -22.36
N ALA A 13 9.25 -4.97 -22.92
CA ALA A 13 9.04 -5.75 -24.13
C ALA A 13 9.34 -4.90 -25.40
N ASP A 14 9.68 -5.56 -26.50
CA ASP A 14 9.90 -4.91 -27.80
C ASP A 14 8.58 -4.37 -28.38
N HIS A 15 7.44 -4.91 -27.98
CA HIS A 15 6.10 -4.58 -28.47
C HIS A 15 5.08 -4.59 -27.33
N GLY A 16 3.87 -4.13 -27.61
CA GLY A 16 2.75 -4.12 -26.66
C GLY A 16 2.33 -2.72 -26.25
N THR A 17 1.69 -2.61 -25.08
CA THR A 17 1.16 -1.36 -24.53
C THR A 17 2.30 -0.45 -24.09
N GLU A 18 2.27 0.79 -24.51
CA GLU A 18 3.22 1.82 -24.07
C GLU A 18 2.93 2.20 -22.60
N ILE A 19 3.96 2.15 -21.80
CA ILE A 19 3.96 2.69 -20.45
C ILE A 19 4.59 4.09 -20.50
N LYS A 20 3.90 5.07 -19.92
CA LYS A 20 4.30 6.47 -19.96
C LYS A 20 4.67 6.99 -18.60
N ASP A 21 5.66 7.86 -18.57
CA ASP A 21 6.04 8.64 -17.40
C ASP A 21 4.90 9.62 -17.05
N PRO A 22 4.31 9.54 -15.86
CA PRO A 22 3.20 10.41 -15.48
C PRO A 22 3.60 11.89 -15.29
N ALA A 23 4.89 12.19 -15.20
CA ALA A 23 5.39 13.56 -15.09
C ALA A 23 5.58 14.23 -16.46
N THR A 24 6.00 13.47 -17.49
CA THR A 24 6.41 14.04 -18.77
C THR A 24 5.56 13.57 -19.96
N GLY A 25 4.85 12.46 -19.80
CA GLY A 25 4.12 11.79 -20.90
C GLY A 25 5.02 11.00 -21.85
N GLU A 26 6.33 10.96 -21.62
CA GLU A 26 7.29 10.19 -22.44
C GLU A 26 7.08 8.69 -22.26
N VAL A 27 7.34 7.92 -23.32
CA VAL A 27 7.31 6.46 -23.25
C VAL A 27 8.52 5.97 -22.44
N VAL A 28 8.24 5.23 -21.38
CA VAL A 28 9.24 4.63 -20.48
C VAL A 28 9.66 3.24 -20.97
N GLY A 29 8.69 2.47 -21.47
CA GLY A 29 8.87 1.11 -21.94
C GLY A 29 7.57 0.56 -22.50
N ARG A 30 7.57 -0.75 -22.82
CA ARG A 30 6.40 -1.45 -23.36
C ARG A 30 6.14 -2.72 -22.58
N VAL A 31 4.88 -3.12 -22.47
CA VAL A 31 4.47 -4.36 -21.83
C VAL A 31 3.55 -5.15 -22.76
N ALA A 32 3.89 -6.39 -23.01
CA ALA A 32 2.98 -7.34 -23.62
C ALA A 32 2.02 -7.87 -22.53
N PHE A 33 0.78 -7.42 -22.54
CA PHE A 33 -0.22 -7.95 -21.61
C PHE A 33 -0.59 -9.39 -21.97
N GLY A 34 -0.60 -10.24 -20.95
CA GLY A 34 -1.00 -11.63 -21.05
C GLY A 34 -2.52 -11.81 -21.09
N THR A 35 -2.91 -13.06 -21.21
CA THR A 35 -4.29 -13.55 -21.31
C THR A 35 -4.62 -14.47 -20.14
N PRO A 36 -5.89 -14.86 -19.93
CA PRO A 36 -6.25 -15.92 -18.98
C PRO A 36 -5.50 -17.24 -19.19
N GLY A 37 -5.10 -17.56 -20.44
CA GLY A 37 -4.27 -18.73 -20.74
C GLY A 37 -2.87 -18.66 -20.14
N ASP A 38 -2.27 -17.47 -20.13
CA ASP A 38 -0.95 -17.24 -19.51
C ASP A 38 -1.00 -17.38 -17.98
N VAL A 39 -2.13 -17.01 -17.36
CA VAL A 39 -2.38 -17.27 -15.93
C VAL A 39 -2.34 -18.77 -15.64
N ALA A 40 -3.06 -19.57 -16.42
CA ALA A 40 -3.08 -21.02 -16.23
C ALA A 40 -1.69 -21.66 -16.37
N ALA A 41 -0.84 -21.17 -17.27
CA ALA A 41 0.52 -21.61 -17.46
C ALA A 41 1.43 -21.18 -16.28
N ALA A 42 1.29 -19.96 -15.79
CA ALA A 42 2.03 -19.48 -14.63
C ALA A 42 1.67 -20.23 -13.35
N VAL A 43 0.38 -20.49 -13.12
CA VAL A 43 -0.11 -21.29 -11.99
C VAL A 43 0.39 -22.74 -12.10
N ASP A 44 0.41 -23.33 -13.31
CA ASP A 44 0.97 -24.67 -13.52
C ASP A 44 2.46 -24.73 -13.16
N THR A 45 3.23 -23.73 -13.57
CA THR A 45 4.65 -23.60 -13.22
C THR A 45 4.85 -23.48 -11.72
N ALA A 46 4.08 -22.63 -11.05
CA ALA A 46 4.15 -22.44 -9.60
C ALA A 46 3.74 -23.71 -8.83
N ALA A 47 2.68 -24.38 -9.27
CA ALA A 47 2.20 -25.62 -8.65
C ALA A 47 3.23 -26.76 -8.76
N LYS A 48 3.96 -26.85 -9.88
CA LYS A 48 5.05 -27.84 -10.06
C LYS A 48 6.28 -27.55 -9.17
N ALA A 49 6.60 -26.28 -8.95
CA ALA A 49 7.73 -25.88 -8.11
C ALA A 49 7.42 -25.99 -6.61
N GLN A 50 6.15 -25.88 -6.21
CA GLN A 50 5.73 -25.77 -4.81
C GLN A 50 6.16 -26.94 -3.93
N PRO A 51 6.05 -28.22 -4.29
CA PRO A 51 6.48 -29.30 -3.42
C PRO A 51 7.99 -29.27 -3.09
N GLY A 52 8.83 -28.91 -4.06
CA GLY A 52 10.26 -28.76 -3.85
C GLY A 52 10.61 -27.60 -2.91
N TRP A 53 9.92 -26.46 -3.08
CA TRP A 53 10.08 -25.30 -2.21
C TRP A 53 9.59 -25.56 -0.78
N ALA A 54 8.44 -26.21 -0.64
CA ALA A 54 7.87 -26.55 0.66
C ALA A 54 8.69 -27.59 1.43
N ALA A 55 9.44 -28.45 0.72
CA ALA A 55 10.30 -29.46 1.32
C ALA A 55 11.58 -28.88 1.94
N LEU A 56 12.00 -27.67 1.56
CA LEU A 56 13.10 -26.97 2.22
C LEU A 56 12.73 -26.72 3.69
N ASP A 57 13.74 -26.80 4.56
CA ASP A 57 13.52 -26.40 5.94
C ASP A 57 13.33 -24.87 6.07
N ASP A 58 12.96 -24.45 7.27
CA ASP A 58 12.66 -23.06 7.54
C ASP A 58 13.89 -22.15 7.37
N GLN A 59 15.08 -22.63 7.78
CA GLN A 59 16.33 -21.87 7.68
C GLN A 59 16.75 -21.70 6.22
N GLU A 60 16.55 -22.70 5.39
CA GLU A 60 16.85 -22.64 3.95
C GLU A 60 15.98 -21.59 3.24
N ARG A 61 14.68 -21.56 3.54
CA ARG A 61 13.77 -20.53 3.00
C ARG A 61 14.11 -19.12 3.52
N CYS A 62 14.43 -18.98 4.80
CA CYS A 62 14.92 -17.72 5.36
C CYS A 62 16.20 -17.26 4.66
N ALA A 63 17.16 -18.15 4.47
CA ALA A 63 18.42 -17.82 3.80
C ALA A 63 18.19 -17.38 2.33
N ALA A 64 17.24 -18.00 1.63
CA ALA A 64 16.86 -17.56 0.29
C ALA A 64 16.25 -16.15 0.29
N LEU A 65 15.36 -15.84 1.25
CA LEU A 65 14.79 -14.50 1.40
C LEU A 65 15.84 -13.45 1.78
N MET A 66 16.82 -13.80 2.62
CA MET A 66 17.94 -12.89 2.94
C MET A 66 18.77 -12.58 1.69
N ARG A 67 19.08 -13.58 0.85
CA ARG A 67 19.75 -13.34 -0.44
C ARG A 67 18.90 -12.51 -1.40
N ALA A 68 17.58 -12.70 -1.40
CA ALA A 68 16.65 -11.87 -2.19
C ALA A 68 16.67 -10.41 -1.72
N ALA A 69 16.74 -10.17 -0.42
CA ALA A 69 16.88 -8.81 0.12
C ALA A 69 18.24 -8.19 -0.25
N ASP A 70 19.32 -8.96 -0.26
CA ASP A 70 20.65 -8.50 -0.70
C ASP A 70 20.63 -8.14 -2.20
N ALA A 71 19.91 -8.91 -3.02
CA ALA A 71 19.71 -8.58 -4.44
C ALA A 71 18.93 -7.28 -4.61
N ILE A 72 17.89 -7.03 -3.80
CA ILE A 72 17.16 -5.75 -3.83
C ILE A 72 18.10 -4.59 -3.50
N ASP A 73 18.95 -4.70 -2.48
CA ASP A 73 19.91 -3.64 -2.15
C ASP A 73 20.93 -3.42 -3.28
N ALA A 74 21.39 -4.49 -3.93
CA ALA A 74 22.31 -4.39 -5.06
C ALA A 74 21.69 -3.65 -6.27
N HIS A 75 20.39 -3.76 -6.47
CA HIS A 75 19.63 -3.12 -7.55
C HIS A 75 18.82 -1.88 -7.10
N ALA A 76 19.06 -1.32 -5.89
CA ALA A 76 18.22 -0.29 -5.29
C ALA A 76 18.06 0.96 -6.17
N GLU A 77 19.14 1.46 -6.78
CA GLU A 77 19.08 2.64 -7.68
C GLU A 77 18.36 2.34 -9.00
N GLU A 78 18.48 1.13 -9.54
CA GLU A 78 17.76 0.72 -10.75
C GLU A 78 16.26 0.59 -10.46
N LEU A 79 15.90 -0.07 -9.35
CA LEU A 79 14.51 -0.18 -8.88
C LEU A 79 13.89 1.19 -8.61
N ALA A 80 14.62 2.08 -7.93
CA ALA A 80 14.18 3.45 -7.70
C ALA A 80 13.98 4.22 -9.01
N TYR A 81 14.85 4.04 -9.99
CA TYR A 81 14.70 4.65 -11.31
C TYR A 81 13.45 4.14 -12.03
N VAL A 82 13.20 2.82 -12.04
CA VAL A 82 12.01 2.25 -12.69
C VAL A 82 10.72 2.79 -12.07
N VAL A 83 10.59 2.77 -10.74
CA VAL A 83 9.38 3.26 -10.08
C VAL A 83 9.21 4.78 -10.21
N SER A 84 10.30 5.54 -10.23
CA SER A 84 10.24 6.98 -10.48
C SER A 84 9.67 7.28 -11.86
N ARG A 85 10.11 6.56 -12.89
CA ARG A 85 9.67 6.75 -14.27
C ARG A 85 8.24 6.26 -14.52
N GLU A 86 7.81 5.19 -13.87
CA GLU A 86 6.51 4.56 -14.16
C GLU A 86 5.41 5.05 -13.22
N GLN A 87 5.71 5.26 -11.93
CA GLN A 87 4.72 5.70 -10.96
C GLN A 87 4.76 7.23 -10.74
N GLY A 88 5.87 7.89 -11.05
CA GLY A 88 6.05 9.33 -10.88
C GLY A 88 6.65 9.73 -9.53
N LYS A 89 7.03 8.79 -8.68
CA LYS A 89 7.69 9.09 -7.41
C LYS A 89 8.99 9.85 -7.61
N THR A 90 9.24 10.79 -6.71
CA THR A 90 10.55 11.46 -6.65
C THR A 90 11.63 10.48 -6.19
N MET A 91 12.86 10.67 -6.66
CA MET A 91 14.00 9.85 -6.21
C MET A 91 14.24 9.99 -4.72
N ASN A 92 14.11 11.20 -4.18
CA ASN A 92 14.40 11.56 -2.78
C ASN A 92 13.14 11.68 -1.91
N GLY A 93 13.33 12.01 -0.63
CA GLY A 93 12.27 12.07 0.37
C GLY A 93 11.68 10.69 0.65
N LEU A 94 10.36 10.63 0.85
CA LEU A 94 9.62 9.39 1.02
C LEU A 94 9.18 8.82 -0.35
N GLY A 95 10.10 8.84 -1.33
CA GLY A 95 9.87 8.51 -2.73
C GLY A 95 10.44 7.15 -3.15
N ALA A 96 11.07 7.11 -4.33
CA ALA A 96 11.49 5.88 -4.99
C ALA A 96 12.60 5.12 -4.24
N ARG A 97 13.64 5.83 -3.78
CA ARG A 97 14.72 5.22 -2.96
C ARG A 97 14.20 4.71 -1.62
N TYR A 98 13.27 5.44 -0.99
CA TYR A 98 12.61 4.99 0.23
C TYR A 98 11.84 3.69 0.00
N GLU A 99 11.10 3.58 -1.10
CA GLU A 99 10.36 2.36 -1.44
C GLU A 99 11.30 1.18 -1.71
N ALA A 100 12.36 1.38 -2.48
CA ALA A 100 13.36 0.34 -2.76
C ALA A 100 14.04 -0.18 -1.48
N ALA A 101 14.49 0.71 -0.61
CA ALA A 101 15.08 0.35 0.70
C ALA A 101 14.05 -0.36 1.60
N GLY A 102 12.79 0.10 1.57
CA GLY A 102 11.68 -0.54 2.28
C GLY A 102 11.46 -1.98 1.84
N CYS A 103 11.56 -2.30 0.54
CA CYS A 103 11.44 -3.66 0.02
C CYS A 103 12.46 -4.62 0.69
N ALA A 104 13.74 -4.26 0.69
CA ALA A 104 14.79 -5.08 1.30
C ALA A 104 14.56 -5.24 2.81
N ALA A 105 14.21 -4.15 3.50
CA ALA A 105 13.93 -4.18 4.95
C ALA A 105 12.76 -5.10 5.29
N TRP A 106 11.67 -5.07 4.50
CA TRP A 106 10.50 -5.94 4.71
C TRP A 106 10.81 -7.41 4.47
N VAL A 107 11.54 -7.73 3.40
CA VAL A 107 11.95 -9.12 3.12
C VAL A 107 12.82 -9.66 4.26
N ARG A 108 13.78 -8.86 4.77
CA ARG A 108 14.61 -9.24 5.91
C ARG A 108 13.82 -9.43 7.20
N ALA A 109 12.93 -8.51 7.50
CA ALA A 109 12.07 -8.61 8.68
C ALA A 109 11.19 -9.86 8.62
N THR A 110 10.60 -10.15 7.47
CA THR A 110 9.80 -11.36 7.23
C THR A 110 10.63 -12.62 7.42
N ALA A 111 11.84 -12.67 6.87
CA ALA A 111 12.77 -13.80 7.06
C ALA A 111 13.19 -14.00 8.53
N SER A 112 13.23 -12.93 9.31
CA SER A 112 13.65 -12.95 10.72
C SER A 112 12.50 -13.11 11.71
N THR A 113 11.24 -13.05 11.26
CA THR A 113 10.07 -13.16 12.13
C THR A 113 9.94 -14.60 12.64
N PRO A 114 9.93 -14.85 13.96
CA PRO A 114 9.74 -16.21 14.47
C PRO A 114 8.32 -16.69 14.24
N LEU A 115 8.17 -17.95 13.85
CA LEU A 115 6.88 -18.63 13.80
C LEU A 115 6.96 -19.90 14.65
N PRO A 116 6.71 -19.81 15.95
CA PRO A 116 6.80 -20.96 16.84
C PRO A 116 5.63 -21.92 16.61
N VAL A 117 5.88 -23.20 16.89
CA VAL A 117 4.82 -24.16 17.15
C VAL A 117 4.16 -23.76 18.47
N GLU A 118 2.84 -23.68 18.48
CA GLU A 118 2.10 -23.30 19.70
C GLU A 118 1.67 -24.59 20.43
N VAL A 119 2.17 -24.81 21.65
CA VAL A 119 1.69 -25.89 22.54
C VAL A 119 0.36 -25.45 23.14
N LEU A 120 -0.72 -26.11 22.74
CA LEU A 120 -2.09 -25.77 23.18
C LEU A 120 -2.48 -26.53 24.45
N VAL A 121 -2.04 -27.78 24.57
CA VAL A 121 -2.28 -28.65 25.72
C VAL A 121 -1.02 -29.43 26.04
N ASP A 122 -0.63 -29.47 27.31
CA ASP A 122 0.43 -30.33 27.83
C ASP A 122 0.17 -30.54 29.35
N ASP A 123 -0.78 -31.42 29.68
CA ASP A 123 -1.24 -31.63 31.05
C ASP A 123 -0.77 -32.97 31.65
N GLY A 124 0.13 -33.65 30.94
CA GLY A 124 0.68 -34.95 31.33
C GLY A 124 -0.22 -36.15 30.99
N GLN A 125 -1.43 -35.91 30.45
CA GLN A 125 -2.33 -36.95 29.93
C GLN A 125 -2.58 -36.76 28.42
N SER A 126 -2.53 -35.51 27.98
CA SER A 126 -2.77 -35.11 26.58
C SER A 126 -1.72 -34.10 26.15
N HIS A 127 -1.33 -34.18 24.89
CA HIS A 127 -0.45 -33.21 24.24
C HIS A 127 -1.09 -32.73 22.92
N ALA A 128 -1.12 -31.43 22.66
CA ALA A 128 -1.59 -30.89 21.40
C ALA A 128 -0.78 -29.65 20.98
N GLU A 129 -0.33 -29.67 19.74
CA GLU A 129 0.43 -28.61 19.14
C GLU A 129 -0.28 -28.04 17.90
N LEU A 130 -0.19 -26.72 17.72
CA LEU A 130 -0.65 -26.02 16.52
C LEU A 130 0.55 -25.71 15.61
N HIS A 131 0.51 -26.28 14.42
CA HIS A 131 1.46 -26.06 13.35
C HIS A 131 0.84 -25.24 12.23
N TYR A 132 1.68 -24.58 11.42
CA TYR A 132 1.27 -23.81 10.24
C TYR A 132 1.90 -24.41 8.99
N ARG A 133 1.06 -24.83 8.03
CA ARG A 133 1.47 -25.50 6.80
C ARG A 133 1.27 -24.61 5.57
N PRO A 134 2.08 -24.75 4.51
CA PRO A 134 1.87 -24.02 3.27
C PRO A 134 0.48 -24.29 2.68
N ILE A 135 -0.12 -23.29 2.06
CA ILE A 135 -1.39 -23.38 1.34
C ILE A 135 -1.18 -24.01 -0.04
N GLY A 136 -0.02 -23.74 -0.68
CA GLY A 136 0.30 -24.16 -2.03
C GLY A 136 0.65 -22.99 -2.93
N VAL A 137 -0.19 -22.69 -3.93
CA VAL A 137 -0.01 -21.51 -4.80
C VAL A 137 -0.77 -20.32 -4.24
N VAL A 138 -0.09 -19.18 -4.15
CA VAL A 138 -0.63 -17.89 -3.72
C VAL A 138 -0.68 -16.93 -4.91
N GLY A 139 -1.85 -16.35 -5.18
CA GLY A 139 -2.01 -15.24 -6.11
C GLY A 139 -1.77 -13.91 -5.39
N ALA A 140 -0.82 -13.11 -5.85
CA ALA A 140 -0.48 -11.80 -5.33
C ALA A 140 -0.87 -10.71 -6.34
N ILE A 141 -1.95 -9.97 -6.08
CA ILE A 141 -2.46 -8.90 -6.97
C ILE A 141 -2.15 -7.57 -6.32
N THR A 142 -1.20 -6.83 -6.91
CA THR A 142 -0.59 -5.65 -6.30
C THR A 142 -1.06 -4.34 -6.95
N PRO A 143 -1.15 -3.24 -6.19
CA PRO A 143 -1.63 -1.96 -6.66
C PRO A 143 -0.53 -1.15 -7.35
N TRP A 144 -0.90 0.04 -7.85
CA TRP A 144 0.00 0.93 -8.57
C TRP A 144 0.69 2.00 -7.70
N ASN A 145 0.22 2.23 -6.47
CA ASN A 145 0.70 3.36 -5.67
C ASN A 145 2.02 3.09 -4.92
N TRP A 146 2.21 1.88 -4.43
CA TRP A 146 3.44 1.38 -3.81
C TRP A 146 3.78 0.01 -4.41
N PRO A 147 4.11 -0.04 -5.71
CA PRO A 147 4.08 -1.28 -6.48
C PRO A 147 5.13 -2.31 -6.08
N MET A 148 6.29 -1.88 -5.61
CA MET A 148 7.36 -2.80 -5.18
C MET A 148 7.18 -3.25 -3.73
N ILE A 149 6.97 -2.30 -2.83
CA ILE A 149 6.95 -2.63 -1.39
C ILE A 149 5.73 -3.48 -1.05
N ILE A 150 4.54 -3.20 -1.63
CA ILE A 150 3.35 -4.03 -1.42
C ILE A 150 3.53 -5.40 -2.08
N ALA A 151 4.22 -5.49 -3.21
CA ALA A 151 4.59 -6.80 -3.76
C ALA A 151 5.45 -7.60 -2.77
N CYS A 152 6.46 -6.98 -2.16
CA CYS A 152 7.29 -7.63 -1.14
C CYS A 152 6.46 -8.04 0.09
N TRP A 153 5.47 -7.22 0.51
CA TRP A 153 4.58 -7.55 1.63
C TRP A 153 3.76 -8.82 1.40
N GLN A 154 3.35 -9.06 0.16
CA GLN A 154 2.58 -10.24 -0.23
C GLN A 154 3.47 -11.44 -0.54
N ILE A 155 4.55 -11.23 -1.27
CA ILE A 155 5.44 -12.30 -1.76
C ILE A 155 6.28 -12.91 -0.63
N ALA A 156 6.96 -12.09 0.17
CA ALA A 156 7.91 -12.58 1.16
C ALA A 156 7.27 -13.50 2.22
N PRO A 157 6.14 -13.17 2.86
CA PRO A 157 5.51 -14.07 3.83
C PRO A 157 4.98 -15.35 3.18
N ALA A 158 4.45 -15.29 1.95
CA ALA A 158 4.00 -16.47 1.23
C ALA A 158 5.15 -17.44 0.96
N LEU A 159 6.28 -16.94 0.45
CA LEU A 159 7.47 -17.74 0.21
C LEU A 159 8.06 -18.31 1.51
N ARG A 160 8.13 -17.49 2.57
CA ARG A 160 8.60 -17.89 3.89
C ARG A 160 7.86 -19.11 4.42
N MET A 161 6.56 -19.17 4.20
CA MET A 161 5.69 -20.26 4.66
C MET A 161 5.66 -21.47 3.71
N GLY A 162 6.54 -21.52 2.70
CA GLY A 162 6.67 -22.65 1.77
C GLY A 162 5.66 -22.65 0.63
N ASN A 163 4.96 -21.53 0.39
CA ASN A 163 4.11 -21.37 -0.78
C ASN A 163 4.94 -20.91 -1.99
N THR A 164 4.40 -21.11 -3.19
CA THR A 164 4.84 -20.43 -4.41
C THR A 164 3.88 -19.29 -4.76
N VAL A 165 4.35 -18.31 -5.52
CA VAL A 165 3.59 -17.10 -5.79
C VAL A 165 3.45 -16.85 -7.29
N VAL A 166 2.23 -16.52 -7.71
CA VAL A 166 1.93 -15.90 -9.01
C VAL A 166 1.58 -14.44 -8.76
N GLN A 167 2.49 -13.54 -9.10
CA GLN A 167 2.29 -12.10 -8.97
C GLN A 167 1.55 -11.55 -10.20
N LYS A 168 0.53 -10.73 -9.98
CA LYS A 168 -0.10 -9.90 -11.00
C LYS A 168 0.02 -8.43 -10.60
N PRO A 169 1.01 -7.68 -11.13
CA PRO A 169 1.12 -6.25 -10.88
C PRO A 169 -0.04 -5.48 -11.52
N SER A 170 -0.28 -4.25 -11.03
CA SER A 170 -1.22 -3.33 -11.67
C SER A 170 -0.80 -3.03 -13.11
N GLU A 171 -1.76 -2.87 -14.00
CA GLU A 171 -1.56 -2.42 -15.39
C GLU A 171 -0.89 -1.04 -15.49
N TYR A 172 -1.00 -0.24 -14.44
CA TYR A 172 -0.41 1.11 -14.38
C TYR A 172 1.07 1.10 -13.96
N THR A 173 1.55 0.03 -13.33
CA THR A 173 2.93 -0.10 -12.83
C THR A 173 3.50 -1.49 -13.06
N THR A 174 3.27 -2.00 -14.28
CA THR A 174 3.65 -3.36 -14.66
C THR A 174 5.16 -3.53 -14.73
N LEU A 175 5.90 -2.55 -15.28
CA LEU A 175 7.36 -2.62 -15.40
C LEU A 175 8.02 -2.67 -14.02
N THR A 176 7.53 -1.89 -13.07
CA THR A 176 7.99 -1.91 -11.68
C THR A 176 7.72 -3.27 -11.02
N GLY A 177 6.52 -3.83 -11.22
CA GLY A 177 6.18 -5.16 -10.71
C GLY A 177 7.04 -6.28 -11.31
N LEU A 178 7.35 -6.20 -12.61
CA LEU A 178 8.27 -7.13 -13.27
C LEU A 178 9.71 -6.95 -12.80
N ALA A 179 10.14 -5.71 -12.55
CA ALA A 179 11.49 -5.40 -12.08
C ALA A 179 11.75 -6.02 -10.70
N ILE A 180 10.86 -5.82 -9.74
CA ILE A 180 11.03 -6.42 -8.40
C ILE A 180 10.95 -7.95 -8.45
N ALA A 181 10.06 -8.53 -9.27
CA ALA A 181 10.00 -9.98 -9.46
C ALA A 181 11.31 -10.54 -10.08
N ALA A 182 11.88 -9.83 -11.06
CA ALA A 182 13.14 -10.22 -11.70
C ALA A 182 14.31 -10.23 -10.70
N VAL A 183 14.38 -9.21 -9.84
CA VAL A 183 15.43 -9.12 -8.79
C VAL A 183 15.25 -10.20 -7.73
N LEU A 184 14.04 -10.42 -7.23
CA LEU A 184 13.76 -11.49 -6.27
C LEU A 184 14.13 -12.87 -6.82
N ASN A 185 13.86 -13.12 -8.10
CA ASN A 185 14.16 -14.39 -8.77
C ASN A 185 15.67 -14.69 -8.94
N GLU A 186 16.55 -13.72 -8.73
CA GLU A 186 18.01 -13.98 -8.70
C GLU A 186 18.42 -14.88 -7.53
N ALA A 187 17.61 -14.91 -6.47
CA ALA A 187 17.86 -15.71 -5.26
C ALA A 187 16.91 -16.91 -5.11
N LEU A 188 15.89 -17.04 -5.95
CA LEU A 188 14.85 -18.05 -5.83
C LEU A 188 14.99 -19.17 -6.90
N PRO A 189 14.62 -20.41 -6.58
CA PRO A 189 14.55 -21.46 -7.58
C PRO A 189 13.50 -21.14 -8.68
N PRO A 190 13.70 -21.62 -9.92
CA PRO A 190 12.75 -21.40 -11.00
C PRO A 190 11.32 -21.86 -10.64
N GLY A 191 10.33 -21.03 -10.95
CA GLY A 191 8.91 -21.31 -10.73
C GLY A 191 8.39 -21.01 -9.31
N VAL A 192 9.27 -20.68 -8.35
CA VAL A 192 8.86 -20.31 -6.98
C VAL A 192 8.13 -18.96 -6.96
N LEU A 193 8.59 -18.03 -7.77
CA LEU A 193 7.91 -16.76 -8.06
C LEU A 193 7.75 -16.61 -9.57
N THR A 194 6.51 -16.48 -10.02
CA THR A 194 6.16 -16.16 -11.41
C THR A 194 5.39 -14.84 -11.46
N ALA A 195 5.39 -14.17 -12.61
CA ALA A 195 4.63 -12.94 -12.82
C ALA A 195 3.78 -13.05 -14.08
N VAL A 196 2.54 -12.55 -14.01
CA VAL A 196 1.63 -12.41 -15.14
C VAL A 196 1.22 -10.95 -15.28
N THR A 197 1.19 -10.46 -16.52
CA THR A 197 0.85 -9.07 -16.83
C THR A 197 -0.56 -9.00 -17.39
N GLY A 198 -1.28 -7.93 -17.12
CA GLY A 198 -2.62 -7.74 -17.68
C GLY A 198 -3.54 -6.92 -16.80
N ALA A 199 -4.74 -6.66 -17.30
CA ALA A 199 -5.77 -5.89 -16.63
C ALA A 199 -6.68 -6.76 -15.73
N GLY A 200 -7.92 -6.37 -15.57
CA GLY A 200 -8.85 -7.01 -14.65
C GLY A 200 -9.24 -8.45 -15.01
N ASP A 201 -9.24 -8.79 -16.27
CA ASP A 201 -9.55 -10.15 -16.79
C ASP A 201 -8.47 -11.17 -16.38
N VAL A 202 -7.20 -10.78 -16.42
CA VAL A 202 -6.08 -11.60 -15.95
C VAL A 202 -6.14 -11.77 -14.43
N GLY A 203 -6.51 -10.71 -13.70
CA GLY A 203 -6.73 -10.79 -12.26
C GLY A 203 -7.90 -11.72 -11.89
N ASP A 204 -9.02 -11.62 -12.60
CA ASP A 204 -10.18 -12.50 -12.40
C ASP A 204 -9.83 -13.97 -12.68
N ALA A 205 -9.07 -14.23 -13.75
CA ALA A 205 -8.60 -15.58 -14.08
C ALA A 205 -7.70 -16.17 -12.96
N LEU A 206 -6.82 -15.34 -12.36
CA LEU A 206 -5.96 -15.78 -11.26
C LEU A 206 -6.80 -16.14 -10.01
N VAL A 207 -7.80 -15.32 -9.67
CA VAL A 207 -8.71 -15.59 -8.55
C VAL A 207 -9.52 -16.86 -8.75
N ARG A 208 -9.97 -17.14 -9.99
CA ARG A 208 -10.81 -18.29 -10.34
C ARG A 208 -10.06 -19.59 -10.56
N ASP A 209 -8.72 -19.57 -10.67
CA ASP A 209 -7.98 -20.82 -10.89
C ASP A 209 -8.07 -21.71 -9.64
N PRO A 210 -8.60 -22.95 -9.77
CA PRO A 210 -8.85 -23.82 -8.60
C PRO A 210 -7.57 -24.31 -7.90
N ARG A 211 -6.40 -24.12 -8.50
CA ARG A 211 -5.10 -24.47 -7.90
C ARG A 211 -4.56 -23.35 -7.01
N VAL A 212 -5.13 -22.14 -7.11
CA VAL A 212 -4.78 -20.99 -6.25
C VAL A 212 -5.52 -21.12 -4.92
N GLY A 213 -4.81 -21.47 -3.87
CA GLY A 213 -5.40 -21.67 -2.54
C GLY A 213 -5.50 -20.41 -1.70
N LYS A 214 -4.80 -19.35 -2.08
CA LYS A 214 -4.82 -18.03 -1.42
C LYS A 214 -4.72 -16.92 -2.45
N VAL A 215 -5.50 -15.86 -2.24
CA VAL A 215 -5.35 -14.60 -2.98
C VAL A 215 -5.08 -13.48 -1.98
N MET A 216 -4.00 -12.74 -2.21
CA MET A 216 -3.70 -11.47 -1.55
C MET A 216 -3.98 -10.37 -2.56
N PHE A 217 -4.85 -9.45 -2.21
CA PHE A 217 -5.25 -8.35 -3.07
C PHE A 217 -5.16 -7.03 -2.33
N THR A 218 -4.42 -6.08 -2.88
CA THR A 218 -4.41 -4.69 -2.43
C THR A 218 -4.91 -3.78 -3.55
N GLY A 219 -5.92 -2.96 -3.26
CA GLY A 219 -6.51 -2.07 -4.26
C GLY A 219 -7.80 -1.40 -3.81
N SER A 220 -8.68 -1.02 -4.75
CA SER A 220 -9.93 -0.34 -4.42
C SER A 220 -10.99 -1.28 -3.81
N VAL A 221 -11.85 -0.75 -2.95
CA VAL A 221 -13.02 -1.46 -2.39
C VAL A 221 -13.86 -2.09 -3.52
N LYS A 222 -14.09 -1.34 -4.60
CA LYS A 222 -14.87 -1.82 -5.75
C LYS A 222 -14.26 -3.07 -6.39
N THR A 223 -12.94 -3.13 -6.51
CA THR A 223 -12.26 -4.30 -7.08
C THR A 223 -12.18 -5.44 -6.06
N GLY A 224 -11.98 -5.14 -4.77
CA GLY A 224 -12.04 -6.14 -3.71
C GLY A 224 -13.36 -6.91 -3.67
N MET A 225 -14.49 -6.22 -3.88
CA MET A 225 -15.79 -6.88 -4.01
C MET A 225 -15.85 -7.86 -5.18
N LYS A 226 -15.25 -7.50 -6.33
CA LYS A 226 -15.15 -8.42 -7.49
C LYS A 226 -14.25 -9.63 -7.19
N VAL A 227 -13.18 -9.45 -6.42
CA VAL A 227 -12.32 -10.56 -5.96
C VAL A 227 -13.13 -11.54 -5.09
N ILE A 228 -13.95 -11.02 -4.16
CA ILE A 228 -14.84 -11.86 -3.34
C ILE A 228 -15.82 -12.64 -4.24
N GLU A 229 -16.49 -11.97 -5.17
CA GLU A 229 -17.42 -12.62 -6.10
C GLU A 229 -16.72 -13.71 -6.95
N ALA A 230 -15.53 -13.42 -7.47
CA ALA A 230 -14.76 -14.35 -8.27
C ALA A 230 -14.31 -15.59 -7.47
N SER A 231 -14.02 -15.41 -6.18
CA SER A 231 -13.52 -16.47 -5.29
C SER A 231 -14.58 -17.51 -4.88
N ALA A 232 -15.87 -17.23 -5.09
CA ALA A 232 -16.95 -18.08 -4.60
C ALA A 232 -16.94 -19.51 -5.20
N GLY A 233 -16.35 -19.69 -6.38
CA GLY A 233 -16.33 -20.96 -7.08
C GLY A 233 -15.29 -21.97 -6.58
N ASN A 234 -14.16 -21.51 -6.04
CA ASN A 234 -13.04 -22.35 -5.62
C ASN A 234 -12.60 -22.10 -4.16
N MET A 235 -13.20 -21.09 -3.49
CA MET A 235 -13.01 -20.79 -2.07
C MET A 235 -11.53 -20.60 -1.65
N PRO A 236 -10.69 -19.85 -2.35
CA PRO A 236 -9.35 -19.55 -1.87
C PRO A 236 -9.45 -18.73 -0.58
N ARG A 237 -8.46 -18.84 0.30
CA ARG A 237 -8.33 -17.88 1.40
C ARG A 237 -8.08 -16.49 0.84
N LEU A 238 -8.64 -15.45 1.43
CA LEU A 238 -8.43 -14.07 0.99
C LEU A 238 -7.73 -13.25 2.08
N THR A 239 -6.82 -12.36 1.65
CA THR A 239 -6.44 -11.15 2.37
C THR A 239 -6.75 -9.99 1.45
N LEU A 240 -7.56 -9.06 1.92
CA LEU A 240 -8.01 -7.89 1.17
C LEU A 240 -7.58 -6.64 1.91
N GLU A 241 -6.63 -5.91 1.34
CA GLU A 241 -6.19 -4.60 1.79
C GLU A 241 -6.75 -3.55 0.82
N LEU A 242 -7.77 -2.82 1.27
CA LEU A 242 -8.56 -1.95 0.39
C LEU A 242 -8.38 -0.48 0.76
N GLY A 243 -9.15 0.40 0.09
CA GLY A 243 -9.08 1.83 0.34
C GLY A 243 -9.43 2.20 1.77
N GLY A 244 -8.89 3.34 2.21
CA GLY A 244 -9.18 3.99 3.48
C GLY A 244 -9.66 5.42 3.27
N ASN A 245 -10.20 6.01 4.31
CA ASN A 245 -10.51 7.44 4.36
C ASN A 245 -10.13 7.95 5.76
N ASP A 246 -8.83 7.84 6.06
CA ASP A 246 -8.28 7.93 7.39
C ASP A 246 -8.52 9.29 8.03
N ALA A 247 -9.00 9.27 9.27
CA ALA A 247 -9.27 10.45 10.07
C ALA A 247 -8.10 10.74 11.02
N ALA A 248 -7.70 12.01 11.13
CA ALA A 248 -6.87 12.50 12.22
C ALA A 248 -7.68 13.42 13.12
N ILE A 249 -7.68 13.21 14.42
CA ILE A 249 -8.31 14.07 15.42
C ILE A 249 -7.20 14.77 16.21
N VAL A 250 -7.16 16.08 16.08
CA VAL A 250 -6.23 16.96 16.85
C VAL A 250 -6.96 17.45 18.09
N LEU A 251 -6.30 17.41 19.24
CA LEU A 251 -6.83 17.94 20.51
C LEU A 251 -6.28 19.36 20.77
N PRO A 252 -6.94 20.16 21.63
CA PRO A 252 -6.56 21.56 21.84
C PRO A 252 -5.28 21.76 22.66
N ASP A 253 -4.71 20.69 23.20
CA ASP A 253 -3.51 20.69 24.05
C ASP A 253 -2.18 20.57 23.29
N VAL A 254 -2.22 20.45 21.97
CA VAL A 254 -1.01 20.35 21.14
C VAL A 254 -0.46 21.72 20.73
N ASP A 255 0.84 21.75 20.41
CA ASP A 255 1.46 22.89 19.71
C ASP A 255 1.28 22.69 18.18
N PRO A 256 0.51 23.58 17.48
CA PRO A 256 0.28 23.50 16.05
C PRO A 256 1.57 23.45 15.21
N GLN A 257 2.61 24.17 15.61
CA GLN A 257 3.89 24.19 14.88
C GLN A 257 4.64 22.86 15.03
N ALA A 258 4.59 22.25 16.21
CA ALA A 258 5.27 21.00 16.49
C ALA A 258 4.66 19.81 15.74
N ILE A 259 3.34 19.81 15.50
CA ILE A 259 2.65 18.70 14.82
C ILE A 259 2.55 18.88 13.30
N ALA A 260 2.81 20.08 12.75
CA ALA A 260 2.58 20.40 11.34
C ALA A 260 3.29 19.46 10.38
N GLU A 261 4.55 19.09 10.66
CA GLU A 261 5.32 18.16 9.81
C GLU A 261 4.71 16.76 9.78
N GLY A 262 4.32 16.23 10.93
CA GLY A 262 3.67 14.93 11.04
C GLY A 262 2.31 14.90 10.33
N LEU A 263 1.49 15.95 10.47
CA LEU A 263 0.23 16.10 9.75
C LEU A 263 0.44 16.20 8.23
N PHE A 264 1.43 16.99 7.81
CA PHE A 264 1.75 17.15 6.40
C PHE A 264 2.15 15.82 5.74
N TRP A 265 3.15 15.13 6.28
CA TRP A 265 3.59 13.87 5.71
C TRP A 265 2.57 12.75 5.87
N GLY A 266 1.78 12.76 6.92
CA GLY A 266 0.64 11.85 7.07
C GLY A 266 -0.38 11.98 5.94
N ALA A 267 -0.58 13.19 5.39
CA ALA A 267 -1.54 13.44 4.31
C ALA A 267 -0.91 13.36 2.90
N PHE A 268 0.33 13.85 2.72
CA PHE A 268 0.92 14.09 1.41
C PHE A 268 2.01 13.09 0.99
N ILE A 269 2.31 12.07 1.81
CA ILE A 269 3.20 10.99 1.40
C ILE A 269 2.76 10.40 0.07
N ASN A 270 3.71 10.18 -0.85
CA ASN A 270 3.45 9.75 -2.22
C ASN A 270 2.37 10.61 -2.92
N ASN A 271 2.38 11.92 -2.66
CA ASN A 271 1.40 12.86 -3.16
C ASN A 271 -0.06 12.51 -2.78
N GLY A 272 -0.26 11.96 -1.57
CA GLY A 272 -1.55 11.52 -1.05
C GLY A 272 -2.06 10.18 -1.63
N GLN A 273 -1.28 9.53 -2.50
CA GLN A 273 -1.63 8.27 -3.16
C GLN A 273 -1.29 7.07 -2.27
N THR A 274 -1.71 7.09 -1.02
CA THR A 274 -1.46 6.04 -0.04
C THR A 274 -2.76 5.65 0.65
N CYS A 275 -3.05 4.35 0.74
CA CYS A 275 -4.28 3.85 1.35
C CYS A 275 -4.43 4.33 2.81
N ALA A 276 -3.35 4.24 3.59
CA ALA A 276 -3.26 4.72 4.97
C ALA A 276 -2.71 6.16 5.07
N ALA A 277 -2.95 7.04 4.09
CA ALA A 277 -2.71 8.46 4.26
C ALA A 277 -3.88 9.12 4.99
N MET A 278 -3.59 10.16 5.76
CA MET A 278 -4.60 11.01 6.36
C MET A 278 -5.40 11.73 5.25
N LYS A 279 -6.70 11.52 5.24
CA LYS A 279 -7.59 12.08 4.23
C LYS A 279 -8.61 13.07 4.80
N ARG A 280 -8.78 13.07 6.13
CA ARG A 280 -9.70 13.93 6.87
C ARG A 280 -9.01 14.43 8.14
N LEU A 281 -8.81 15.74 8.26
CA LEU A 281 -8.17 16.35 9.43
C LEU A 281 -9.22 17.10 10.24
N TYR A 282 -9.53 16.60 11.43
CA TYR A 282 -10.45 17.24 12.40
C TYR A 282 -9.66 18.07 13.40
N VAL A 283 -9.94 19.38 13.47
CA VAL A 283 -9.20 20.34 14.30
C VAL A 283 -10.17 21.09 15.20
N PRO A 284 -9.90 21.21 16.51
CA PRO A 284 -10.78 21.93 17.43
C PRO A 284 -10.76 23.44 17.12
N ASP A 285 -11.89 24.11 17.30
CA ASP A 285 -12.09 25.53 17.03
C ASP A 285 -11.01 26.40 17.68
N ALA A 286 -10.59 26.05 18.89
CA ALA A 286 -9.64 26.84 19.70
C ALA A 286 -8.27 27.05 19.06
N ILE A 287 -7.80 26.10 18.20
CA ILE A 287 -6.47 26.17 17.56
C ILE A 287 -6.57 25.98 16.03
N TYR A 288 -7.79 26.08 15.49
CA TYR A 288 -8.05 25.75 14.09
C TYR A 288 -7.22 26.55 13.10
N ASP A 289 -7.28 27.86 13.22
CA ASP A 289 -6.59 28.75 12.28
C ASP A 289 -5.07 28.63 12.42
N GLU A 290 -4.54 28.40 13.65
CA GLU A 290 -3.11 28.18 13.89
C GLU A 290 -2.62 26.89 13.23
N VAL A 291 -3.40 25.79 13.27
CA VAL A 291 -3.06 24.54 12.59
C VAL A 291 -3.10 24.72 11.06
N VAL A 292 -4.12 25.39 10.53
CA VAL A 292 -4.25 25.70 9.10
C VAL A 292 -3.06 26.49 8.59
N ASP A 293 -2.68 27.55 9.32
CA ASP A 293 -1.57 28.43 8.97
C ASP A 293 -0.22 27.69 9.04
N ALA A 294 0.00 26.87 10.07
CA ALA A 294 1.21 26.07 10.23
C ALA A 294 1.39 25.08 9.07
N LEU A 295 0.31 24.37 8.69
CA LEU A 295 0.30 23.45 7.56
C LEU A 295 0.56 24.18 6.23
N ALA A 296 -0.08 25.32 5.99
CA ALA A 296 0.11 26.10 4.77
C ALA A 296 1.54 26.62 4.64
N ALA A 297 2.10 27.15 5.74
CA ALA A 297 3.47 27.64 5.78
C ALA A 297 4.51 26.54 5.50
N LEU A 298 4.28 25.32 6.01
CA LEU A 298 5.13 24.17 5.72
C LEU A 298 4.96 23.71 4.26
N ALA A 299 3.73 23.49 3.82
CA ALA A 299 3.40 22.98 2.48
C ALA A 299 3.98 23.88 1.38
N ALA A 300 4.01 25.20 1.59
CA ALA A 300 4.60 26.15 0.63
C ALA A 300 6.10 25.92 0.39
N LYS A 301 6.83 25.35 1.37
CA LYS A 301 8.28 25.10 1.28
C LYS A 301 8.63 23.76 0.63
N ILE A 302 7.67 22.84 0.50
CA ILE A 302 7.92 21.49 -0.01
C ILE A 302 7.96 21.52 -1.53
N PRO A 303 9.07 21.14 -2.19
CA PRO A 303 9.17 21.16 -3.65
C PRO A 303 8.40 20.01 -4.29
N MET A 304 7.78 20.29 -5.44
CA MET A 304 7.05 19.33 -6.26
C MET A 304 7.50 19.48 -7.72
N GLY A 305 7.72 18.35 -8.39
CA GLY A 305 8.11 18.35 -9.80
C GLY A 305 8.46 16.96 -10.31
N VAL A 306 9.20 16.90 -11.43
CA VAL A 306 9.62 15.64 -12.06
C VAL A 306 10.46 14.79 -11.10
N GLY A 307 10.15 13.50 -11.04
CA GLY A 307 10.73 12.60 -10.06
C GLY A 307 12.25 12.44 -10.14
N LEU A 308 12.82 12.50 -11.34
CA LEU A 308 14.26 12.40 -11.56
C LEU A 308 15.04 13.67 -11.21
N ASP A 309 14.36 14.80 -11.01
CA ASP A 309 14.95 16.01 -10.47
C ASP A 309 15.11 15.86 -8.95
N GLU A 310 16.35 15.69 -8.50
CA GLU A 310 16.67 15.36 -7.11
C GLU A 310 16.33 16.48 -6.10
N GLY A 311 15.96 17.66 -6.55
CA GLY A 311 15.43 18.73 -5.70
C GLY A 311 13.98 18.54 -5.26
N ASN A 312 13.22 17.70 -5.96
CA ASN A 312 11.81 17.46 -5.66
C ASN A 312 11.61 16.33 -4.65
N VAL A 313 10.55 16.44 -3.84
CA VAL A 313 10.13 15.42 -2.86
C VAL A 313 8.66 15.00 -3.00
N LEU A 314 7.90 15.69 -3.86
CA LEU A 314 6.56 15.28 -4.30
C LEU A 314 6.52 15.26 -5.83
N GLY A 315 5.86 14.24 -6.39
CA GLY A 315 5.71 14.03 -7.82
C GLY A 315 4.30 14.31 -8.36
N PRO A 316 3.97 13.86 -9.57
CA PRO A 316 2.62 13.90 -10.11
C PRO A 316 1.72 12.84 -9.48
N LEU A 317 0.43 12.88 -9.84
CA LEU A 317 -0.46 11.72 -9.76
C LEU A 317 -0.06 10.71 -10.84
N GLN A 318 -0.33 9.43 -10.61
CA GLN A 318 0.14 8.38 -11.51
C GLN A 318 -0.65 8.33 -12.83
N ASN A 319 -1.93 8.69 -12.83
CA ASN A 319 -2.78 8.55 -14.01
C ASN A 319 -3.88 9.63 -14.09
N GLN A 320 -4.41 9.83 -15.30
CA GLN A 320 -5.46 10.81 -15.58
C GLN A 320 -6.77 10.52 -14.83
N MET A 321 -7.13 9.26 -14.64
CA MET A 321 -8.35 8.90 -13.91
C MET A 321 -8.28 9.42 -12.47
N GLN A 322 -7.16 9.23 -11.80
CA GLN A 322 -6.94 9.69 -10.44
C GLN A 322 -6.89 11.23 -10.36
N TRP A 323 -6.24 11.87 -11.33
CA TRP A 323 -6.25 13.32 -11.46
C TRP A 323 -7.69 13.88 -11.55
N ASN A 324 -8.53 13.26 -12.38
CA ASN A 324 -9.93 13.66 -12.54
C ASN A 324 -10.74 13.48 -11.24
N VAL A 325 -10.47 12.43 -10.45
CA VAL A 325 -11.13 12.22 -9.15
C VAL A 325 -10.79 13.35 -8.19
N VAL A 326 -9.50 13.67 -8.03
CA VAL A 326 -9.06 14.76 -7.14
C VAL A 326 -9.67 16.09 -7.58
N ASN A 327 -9.56 16.41 -8.87
CA ASN A 327 -10.08 17.66 -9.41
C ASN A 327 -11.59 17.80 -9.19
N ARG A 328 -12.37 16.76 -9.45
CA ARG A 328 -13.82 16.76 -9.22
C ARG A 328 -14.17 17.07 -7.76
N LEU A 329 -13.47 16.44 -6.81
CA LEU A 329 -13.73 16.59 -5.39
C LEU A 329 -13.35 17.99 -4.88
N VAL A 330 -12.24 18.53 -5.36
CA VAL A 330 -11.80 19.89 -5.02
C VAL A 330 -12.74 20.95 -5.61
N GLU A 331 -13.16 20.79 -6.87
CA GLU A 331 -14.11 21.70 -7.50
C GLU A 331 -15.48 21.68 -6.80
N ASP A 332 -15.98 20.49 -6.39
CA ASP A 332 -17.20 20.39 -5.59
C ASP A 332 -17.08 21.15 -4.24
N ALA A 333 -15.93 21.00 -3.56
CA ALA A 333 -15.67 21.71 -2.31
C ALA A 333 -15.69 23.24 -2.50
N LYS A 334 -15.10 23.77 -3.58
CA LYS A 334 -15.14 25.19 -3.95
C LYS A 334 -16.57 25.67 -4.19
N VAL A 335 -17.35 24.91 -4.97
CA VAL A 335 -18.76 25.25 -5.26
C VAL A 335 -19.61 25.29 -4.00
N ARG A 336 -19.30 24.45 -3.00
CA ARG A 336 -19.95 24.45 -1.68
C ARG A 336 -19.50 25.59 -0.77
N GLY A 337 -18.53 26.39 -1.18
CA GLY A 337 -18.05 27.56 -0.44
C GLY A 337 -16.95 27.25 0.57
N ALA A 338 -16.29 26.07 0.50
CA ALA A 338 -15.13 25.78 1.30
C ALA A 338 -13.96 26.72 0.93
N ARG A 339 -13.14 27.07 1.92
CA ARG A 339 -12.00 27.98 1.73
C ARG A 339 -10.78 27.24 1.20
N VAL A 340 -10.36 27.56 -0.01
CA VAL A 340 -9.07 27.10 -0.54
C VAL A 340 -7.95 27.89 0.16
N VAL A 341 -7.18 27.24 1.00
CA VAL A 341 -6.04 27.86 1.71
C VAL A 341 -4.82 27.94 0.80
N MET A 342 -4.57 26.87 0.04
CA MET A 342 -3.54 26.80 -1.00
C MET A 342 -3.88 25.72 -2.02
N GLY A 343 -3.25 25.80 -3.20
CA GLY A 343 -3.48 24.84 -4.28
C GLY A 343 -4.87 24.96 -4.90
N GLY A 344 -5.42 23.83 -5.32
CA GLY A 344 -6.79 23.74 -5.85
C GLY A 344 -6.96 24.14 -7.31
N ASP A 345 -5.96 24.75 -7.95
CA ASP A 345 -6.00 25.20 -9.34
C ASP A 345 -4.85 24.55 -10.12
N PRO A 346 -5.04 23.32 -10.63
CA PRO A 346 -4.02 22.65 -11.43
C PRO A 346 -3.90 23.31 -12.81
N ASP A 347 -2.68 23.42 -13.33
CA ASP A 347 -2.45 23.80 -14.73
C ASP A 347 -2.78 22.61 -15.65
N ALA A 348 -3.97 22.62 -16.23
CA ALA A 348 -4.40 21.57 -17.15
C ALA A 348 -3.64 21.54 -18.48
N ALA A 349 -2.84 22.58 -18.80
CA ALA A 349 -2.00 22.65 -19.98
C ALA A 349 -0.57 22.15 -19.71
N ALA A 350 -0.16 21.99 -18.46
CA ALA A 350 1.13 21.46 -18.10
C ALA A 350 1.25 19.97 -18.51
N PRO A 351 2.44 19.53 -18.94
CA PRO A 351 2.68 18.12 -19.20
C PRO A 351 2.54 17.30 -17.90
N GLY A 352 2.09 16.05 -18.02
CA GLY A 352 1.94 15.13 -16.90
C GLY A 352 0.70 15.38 -16.05
N TYR A 353 0.59 14.59 -14.98
CA TYR A 353 -0.60 14.57 -14.11
C TYR A 353 -0.34 15.32 -12.80
N PHE A 354 0.33 16.46 -12.86
CA PHE A 354 0.57 17.28 -11.68
C PHE A 354 -0.73 17.86 -11.14
N TYR A 355 -0.91 17.72 -9.82
CA TYR A 355 -1.96 18.38 -9.06
C TYR A 355 -1.31 19.08 -7.85
N PRO A 356 -1.56 20.39 -7.63
CA PRO A 356 -0.90 21.11 -6.55
C PRO A 356 -1.31 20.56 -5.19
N LYS A 357 -0.39 20.64 -4.21
CA LYS A 357 -0.71 20.41 -2.80
C LYS A 357 -1.86 21.32 -2.41
N THR A 358 -2.99 20.77 -1.99
CA THR A 358 -4.23 21.49 -1.79
C THR A 358 -4.71 21.33 -0.35
N LEU A 359 -4.91 22.46 0.32
CA LEU A 359 -5.51 22.53 1.65
C LEU A 359 -6.87 23.22 1.54
N ILE A 360 -7.91 22.55 1.98
CA ILE A 360 -9.30 23.01 1.95
C ILE A 360 -9.79 23.15 3.39
N ALA A 361 -9.98 24.37 3.84
CA ALA A 361 -10.47 24.71 5.17
C ALA A 361 -11.97 25.10 5.15
N ASP A 362 -12.57 25.20 6.35
CA ASP A 362 -13.96 25.61 6.54
C ASP A 362 -14.94 24.77 5.70
N ILE A 363 -14.65 23.47 5.59
CA ILE A 363 -15.42 22.50 4.82
C ILE A 363 -16.38 21.72 5.73
N ASP A 364 -17.60 21.50 5.24
CA ASP A 364 -18.61 20.69 5.93
C ASP A 364 -18.22 19.20 5.89
N ASN A 365 -18.43 18.50 7.02
CA ASN A 365 -18.17 17.07 7.11
C ASN A 365 -18.95 16.24 6.08
N ALA A 366 -20.11 16.68 5.62
CA ALA A 366 -20.91 16.01 4.60
C ALA A 366 -20.45 16.28 3.15
N ALA A 367 -19.39 17.08 2.95
CA ALA A 367 -18.88 17.36 1.61
C ALA A 367 -18.24 16.10 1.00
N PRO A 368 -18.41 15.86 -0.31
CA PRO A 368 -17.80 14.71 -1.00
C PRO A 368 -16.30 14.56 -0.79
N LEU A 369 -15.52 15.66 -0.74
CA LEU A 369 -14.08 15.62 -0.47
C LEU A 369 -13.75 15.04 0.92
N VAL A 370 -14.69 15.12 1.87
CA VAL A 370 -14.52 14.53 3.22
C VAL A 370 -15.04 13.09 3.25
N GLN A 371 -16.10 12.78 2.50
CA GLN A 371 -16.77 11.47 2.55
C GLN A 371 -16.20 10.45 1.59
N GLU A 372 -15.57 10.87 0.49
CA GLU A 372 -14.98 9.99 -0.52
C GLU A 372 -13.45 9.98 -0.40
N GLU A 373 -12.83 8.83 -0.65
CA GLU A 373 -11.37 8.70 -0.72
C GLU A 373 -10.84 9.45 -1.96
N GLN A 374 -10.15 10.60 -1.75
CA GLN A 374 -9.58 11.39 -2.84
C GLN A 374 -8.32 10.77 -3.44
N PHE A 375 -7.55 10.03 -2.66
CA PHE A 375 -6.31 9.33 -3.05
C PHE A 375 -5.35 10.22 -3.85
N GLY A 376 -5.11 11.44 -3.33
CA GLY A 376 -4.30 12.47 -3.98
C GLY A 376 -4.07 13.68 -3.07
N PRO A 377 -3.39 14.74 -3.54
CA PRO A 377 -2.84 15.80 -2.72
C PRO A 377 -3.88 16.88 -2.33
N ALA A 378 -5.02 16.47 -1.80
CA ALA A 378 -6.07 17.38 -1.34
C ALA A 378 -6.53 17.00 0.07
N LEU A 379 -6.22 17.83 1.06
CA LEU A 379 -6.57 17.60 2.46
C LEU A 379 -7.69 18.53 2.90
N PRO A 380 -8.90 18.01 3.21
CA PRO A 380 -9.93 18.75 3.91
C PRO A 380 -9.61 18.89 5.40
N ILE A 381 -9.76 20.10 5.94
CA ILE A 381 -9.56 20.43 7.33
C ILE A 381 -10.91 20.83 7.91
N ILE A 382 -11.45 20.01 8.79
CA ILE A 382 -12.78 20.09 9.34
C ILE A 382 -12.70 20.67 10.76
N ARG A 383 -13.41 21.76 11.02
CA ARG A 383 -13.52 22.35 12.33
C ARG A 383 -14.50 21.57 13.20
N TYR A 384 -14.15 21.34 14.47
CA TYR A 384 -15.09 20.80 15.44
C TYR A 384 -15.08 21.61 16.74
N THR A 385 -16.20 21.62 17.45
CA THR A 385 -16.37 22.24 18.78
C THR A 385 -16.67 21.22 19.87
N ASP A 386 -17.13 20.04 19.47
CA ASP A 386 -17.43 18.92 20.35
C ASP A 386 -16.61 17.69 19.92
N LEU A 387 -15.81 17.17 20.85
CA LEU A 387 -14.97 16.00 20.60
C LEU A 387 -15.78 14.73 20.30
N GLU A 388 -16.93 14.57 20.93
CA GLU A 388 -17.85 13.44 20.69
C GLU A 388 -18.31 13.44 19.22
N GLN A 389 -18.65 14.61 18.71
CA GLN A 389 -19.02 14.77 17.29
C GLN A 389 -17.85 14.45 16.36
N ALA A 390 -16.62 14.86 16.68
CA ALA A 390 -15.44 14.54 15.89
C ALA A 390 -15.19 13.03 15.83
N VAL A 391 -15.34 12.30 16.94
CA VAL A 391 -15.24 10.84 16.99
C VAL A 391 -16.36 10.17 16.19
N GLU A 392 -17.60 10.67 16.28
CA GLU A 392 -18.73 10.18 15.49
C GLU A 392 -18.45 10.37 13.98
N TRP A 393 -17.99 11.55 13.56
CA TRP A 393 -17.65 11.83 12.17
C TRP A 393 -16.48 10.99 11.67
N ALA A 394 -15.45 10.79 12.48
CA ALA A 394 -14.33 9.92 12.14
C ALA A 394 -14.80 8.49 11.84
N ASN A 395 -15.75 7.98 12.64
CA ASN A 395 -16.33 6.66 12.49
C ASN A 395 -17.45 6.57 11.44
N GLY A 396 -17.98 7.68 10.96
CA GLY A 396 -19.20 7.79 10.14
C GLY A 396 -19.06 7.30 8.69
N VAL A 397 -17.87 6.88 8.25
CA VAL A 397 -17.65 6.31 6.91
C VAL A 397 -17.64 4.78 6.94
N ASP A 398 -17.87 4.15 5.78
CA ASP A 398 -17.98 2.68 5.67
C ASP A 398 -16.62 1.96 5.49
N VAL A 399 -15.52 2.70 5.59
CA VAL A 399 -14.14 2.21 5.58
C VAL A 399 -13.44 2.52 6.91
N GLY A 400 -12.38 1.79 7.23
CA GLY A 400 -11.63 1.98 8.47
C GLY A 400 -10.26 1.30 8.39
N LEU A 401 -9.34 1.88 7.59
CA LEU A 401 -7.99 1.35 7.47
C LEU A 401 -7.10 1.88 8.59
N GLY A 402 -6.97 3.20 8.67
CA GLY A 402 -6.19 3.87 9.69
C GLY A 402 -6.91 5.08 10.30
N ALA A 403 -6.38 5.56 11.41
CA ALA A 403 -6.74 6.81 12.05
C ALA A 403 -5.59 7.32 12.92
N SER A 404 -5.64 8.59 13.34
CA SER A 404 -4.68 9.09 14.32
C SER A 404 -5.29 10.07 15.31
N VAL A 405 -4.69 10.14 16.50
CA VAL A 405 -5.06 11.09 17.56
C VAL A 405 -3.81 11.87 17.96
N TRP A 406 -3.94 13.20 18.01
CA TRP A 406 -2.86 14.12 18.29
C TRP A 406 -3.14 14.89 19.58
N SER A 407 -2.35 14.65 20.62
CA SER A 407 -2.51 15.22 21.96
C SER A 407 -1.17 15.26 22.68
N ALA A 408 -0.96 16.26 23.52
CA ALA A 408 0.16 16.29 24.46
C ALA A 408 -0.03 15.25 25.60
N ASP A 409 -1.28 14.95 25.95
CA ASP A 409 -1.63 13.90 26.92
C ASP A 409 -1.85 12.56 26.27
N ARG A 410 -0.90 11.63 26.49
CA ARG A 410 -0.93 10.29 25.90
C ARG A 410 -2.13 9.45 26.40
N ASP A 411 -2.53 9.58 27.62
CA ASP A 411 -3.62 8.76 28.20
C ASP A 411 -4.97 9.18 27.59
N THR A 412 -5.19 10.48 27.42
CA THR A 412 -6.33 11.03 26.68
C THR A 412 -6.32 10.55 25.22
N ALA A 413 -5.16 10.60 24.54
CA ALA A 413 -5.04 10.12 23.18
C ALA A 413 -5.39 8.62 23.05
N LEU A 414 -4.91 7.77 23.96
CA LEU A 414 -5.21 6.35 23.98
C LEU A 414 -6.71 6.07 24.22
N ALA A 415 -7.34 6.82 25.15
CA ALA A 415 -8.77 6.68 25.43
C ALA A 415 -9.64 7.00 24.19
N ILE A 416 -9.24 7.99 23.41
CA ILE A 416 -9.93 8.35 22.14
C ILE A 416 -9.62 7.31 21.05
N ALA A 417 -8.35 6.91 20.91
CA ALA A 417 -7.93 5.92 19.95
C ALA A 417 -8.71 4.60 20.06
N ALA A 418 -8.98 4.14 21.28
CA ALA A 418 -9.76 2.93 21.56
C ALA A 418 -11.21 2.99 21.06
N ARG A 419 -11.72 4.17 20.73
CA ARG A 419 -13.07 4.42 20.22
C ARG A 419 -13.15 4.53 18.70
N LEU A 420 -12.00 4.66 18.01
CA LEU A 420 -11.95 4.78 16.57
C LEU A 420 -12.04 3.42 15.88
N GLN A 421 -12.88 3.33 14.86
CA GLN A 421 -13.17 2.09 14.12
C GLN A 421 -12.23 1.95 12.92
N ALA A 422 -10.95 1.74 13.21
CA ALA A 422 -9.90 1.54 12.22
C ALA A 422 -9.02 0.35 12.62
N GLY A 423 -8.36 -0.26 11.63
CA GLY A 423 -7.44 -1.37 11.88
C GLY A 423 -6.19 -0.94 12.63
N THR A 424 -5.67 0.26 12.33
CA THR A 424 -4.55 0.86 13.05
C THR A 424 -4.89 2.28 13.49
N VAL A 425 -4.57 2.63 14.74
CA VAL A 425 -4.69 4.00 15.23
C VAL A 425 -3.34 4.46 15.79
N TRP A 426 -2.80 5.51 15.20
CA TRP A 426 -1.53 6.12 15.62
C TRP A 426 -1.72 7.24 16.63
N ILE A 427 -0.77 7.41 17.52
CA ILE A 427 -0.71 8.53 18.48
C ILE A 427 0.44 9.47 18.08
N ASN A 428 0.13 10.75 17.85
CA ASN A 428 1.07 11.80 17.46
C ASN A 428 1.94 11.46 16.23
N SER A 429 1.38 10.64 15.36
CA SER A 429 1.95 10.26 14.06
C SER A 429 0.82 9.77 13.15
N HIS A 430 1.08 9.55 11.86
CA HIS A 430 0.10 8.96 10.95
C HIS A 430 0.81 8.15 9.86
N GLY A 431 0.28 6.96 9.53
CA GLY A 431 0.72 6.16 8.40
C GLY A 431 2.05 5.43 8.60
N GLY A 432 2.63 5.45 9.80
CA GLY A 432 3.82 4.69 10.13
C GLY A 432 3.52 3.18 10.19
N ILE A 433 4.06 2.41 9.25
CA ILE A 433 3.89 0.95 9.17
C ILE A 433 5.19 0.27 9.56
N ASP A 434 5.10 -0.78 10.40
CA ASP A 434 6.25 -1.56 10.88
C ASP A 434 6.07 -3.05 10.49
N PRO A 435 7.07 -3.71 9.89
CA PRO A 435 6.96 -5.11 9.46
C PRO A 435 6.72 -6.11 10.61
N ARG A 436 6.91 -5.70 11.86
CA ARG A 436 6.68 -6.51 13.05
C ARG A 436 5.25 -6.43 13.60
N VAL A 437 4.51 -5.39 13.18
CA VAL A 437 3.18 -5.07 13.70
C VAL A 437 2.13 -5.49 12.68
N PRO A 438 1.14 -6.32 13.05
CA PRO A 438 0.06 -6.69 12.15
C PRO A 438 -0.67 -5.46 11.60
N PHE A 439 -0.99 -5.49 10.31
CA PHE A 439 -1.70 -4.44 9.61
C PHE A 439 -2.90 -5.02 8.86
N GLY A 440 -4.02 -4.34 8.87
CA GLY A 440 -5.24 -4.70 8.16
C GLY A 440 -6.37 -3.75 8.47
N GLY A 441 -7.38 -3.74 7.60
CA GLY A 441 -8.51 -2.84 7.67
C GLY A 441 -9.67 -3.37 8.54
N ALA A 442 -10.52 -2.44 8.96
CA ALA A 442 -11.86 -2.69 9.48
C ALA A 442 -12.91 -2.28 8.44
N LYS A 443 -14.17 -2.70 8.64
CA LYS A 443 -15.29 -2.38 7.75
C LYS A 443 -14.98 -2.80 6.30
N ARG A 444 -15.24 -1.91 5.32
CA ARG A 444 -14.96 -2.16 3.90
C ARG A 444 -13.52 -1.90 3.47
N SER A 445 -12.63 -1.52 4.40
CA SER A 445 -11.19 -1.49 4.12
C SER A 445 -10.57 -2.89 4.01
N GLY A 446 -11.35 -3.93 4.24
CA GLY A 446 -10.97 -5.30 3.96
C GLY A 446 -10.89 -6.18 5.20
N TYR A 447 -10.28 -7.34 5.03
CA TYR A 447 -10.09 -8.33 6.08
C TYR A 447 -8.87 -9.22 5.78
N GLY A 448 -8.40 -9.91 6.81
CA GLY A 448 -7.10 -10.55 6.86
C GLY A 448 -6.06 -9.59 7.44
N LEU A 449 -4.90 -10.13 7.73
CA LEU A 449 -3.79 -9.36 8.29
C LEU A 449 -2.54 -9.60 7.47
N GLU A 450 -1.74 -8.56 7.32
CA GLU A 450 -0.39 -8.61 6.81
C GLU A 450 0.59 -8.32 7.96
N PHE A 451 1.85 -8.64 7.78
CA PHE A 451 2.99 -8.39 8.66
C PHE A 451 3.03 -9.17 9.98
N GLY A 452 4.23 -9.24 10.53
CA GLY A 452 4.50 -9.94 11.78
C GLY A 452 4.12 -11.43 11.72
N VAL A 453 3.90 -12.00 12.88
CA VAL A 453 3.49 -13.40 13.02
C VAL A 453 2.10 -13.63 12.40
N GLU A 454 1.18 -12.69 12.58
CA GLU A 454 -0.18 -12.81 12.04
C GLU A 454 -0.18 -12.80 10.49
N GLY A 455 0.70 -12.02 9.85
CA GLY A 455 0.89 -12.06 8.40
C GLY A 455 1.42 -13.41 7.91
N LEU A 456 2.31 -14.07 8.66
CA LEU A 456 2.77 -15.43 8.35
C LEU A 456 1.64 -16.45 8.51
N LYS A 457 0.85 -16.36 9.57
CA LYS A 457 -0.33 -17.20 9.80
C LYS A 457 -1.36 -17.03 8.69
N ALA A 458 -1.57 -15.81 8.19
CA ALA A 458 -2.54 -15.50 7.14
C ALA A 458 -2.25 -16.18 5.79
N VAL A 459 -0.99 -16.55 5.51
CA VAL A 459 -0.57 -17.26 4.29
C VAL A 459 -0.27 -18.74 4.55
N SER A 460 -0.87 -19.31 5.60
CA SER A 460 -0.70 -20.70 5.99
C SER A 460 -2.02 -21.37 6.40
N VAL A 461 -1.98 -22.68 6.55
CA VAL A 461 -3.10 -23.48 7.06
C VAL A 461 -2.75 -23.99 8.45
N PRO A 462 -3.55 -23.67 9.50
CA PRO A 462 -3.33 -24.25 10.82
C PRO A 462 -3.61 -25.76 10.80
N GLN A 463 -2.74 -26.53 11.43
CA GLN A 463 -2.87 -27.98 11.61
C GLN A 463 -2.62 -28.32 13.08
N VAL A 464 -3.61 -28.89 13.74
CA VAL A 464 -3.44 -29.42 15.09
C VAL A 464 -2.92 -30.86 15.02
N ILE A 465 -1.86 -31.14 15.77
CA ILE A 465 -1.35 -32.50 16.02
C ILE A 465 -1.60 -32.79 17.49
N SER A 466 -2.37 -33.82 17.76
CA SER A 466 -2.77 -34.21 19.12
C SER A 466 -2.52 -35.70 19.37
N GLY A 467 -2.00 -36.05 20.57
CA GLY A 467 -1.71 -37.43 20.95
C GLY A 467 -1.67 -37.61 22.47
#